data_63b0accf11f9a91becb3834859fb58f2
#
_entry.id   63b0accf11f9a91becb3834859fb58f2
#
_cell.length_a   1.000
_cell.length_b   1.000
_cell.length_c   1.000
_cell.angle_alpha   90.00
_cell.angle_beta   90.00
_cell.angle_gamma   90.00
#
_symmetry.space_group_name_H-M   'P 1'
#
loop_
_entity.id
_entity.type
_entity.pdbx_description
1 polymer ?
#
loop_
_entity_poly.entity_id
_entity_poly.type
_entity_poly.pdbx_seq_one_letter_code
_entity_poly.pdbx_strand_id
1 'polypeptide(L)'
;MPAPEGIGEVGLLMPTLSQLARSGRYLAWIAPPYLPCASALAQRQVPLRQVLIVRTRGVQESLWAAEQALRCPAMGAVLCWPADITDRNVRRLQLAAETGGSLGVLYRPAAAAREHSPAALRLRLLPSPDGSGLLVDIHKCRGGRTGRRLQLPLFPPSPDKGAPHALAVHTPAAARA
;
A
#
# COMPACT_ATOMS: atom_id res chain seq x y z
N MET A 1 17.08 2.93 15.24
CA MET A 1 17.24 1.87 14.22
C MET A 1 16.29 2.20 13.09
N PRO A 2 16.75 2.28 11.82
CA PRO A 2 15.84 2.40 10.70
C PRO A 2 14.86 1.22 10.72
N ALA A 3 13.64 1.43 10.25
CA ALA A 3 12.70 0.34 10.10
C ALA A 3 13.32 -0.70 9.14
N PRO A 4 13.19 -2.00 9.39
CA PRO A 4 13.66 -2.99 8.45
C PRO A 4 12.88 -2.81 7.14
N GLU A 5 13.57 -2.32 6.12
CA GLU A 5 13.05 -2.27 4.76
C GLU A 5 13.11 -3.69 4.17
N GLY A 6 12.13 -4.03 3.32
CA GLY A 6 12.12 -5.34 2.67
C GLY A 6 11.59 -6.48 3.54
N ILE A 7 10.79 -6.20 4.55
CA ILE A 7 10.13 -7.22 5.38
C ILE A 7 8.93 -7.90 4.70
N GLY A 8 8.65 -7.57 3.44
CA GLY A 8 7.50 -8.09 2.70
C GLY A 8 6.28 -7.17 2.72
N GLU A 9 6.47 -5.90 3.06
CA GLU A 9 5.41 -4.89 3.18
C GLU A 9 4.61 -4.71 1.88
N VAL A 10 5.28 -4.77 0.74
CA VAL A 10 4.62 -4.75 -0.58
C VAL A 10 3.89 -6.06 -0.83
N GLY A 11 4.43 -7.18 -0.32
CA GLY A 11 3.83 -8.52 -0.44
C GLY A 11 2.41 -8.59 0.11
N LEU A 12 2.14 -7.86 1.20
CA LEU A 12 0.80 -7.74 1.81
C LEU A 12 -0.24 -7.22 0.80
N LEU A 13 0.15 -6.31 -0.08
CA LEU A 13 -0.75 -5.67 -1.04
C LEU A 13 -0.82 -6.39 -2.38
N MET A 14 0.08 -7.35 -2.64
CA MET A 14 0.19 -8.01 -3.95
C MET A 14 -1.11 -8.58 -4.49
N PRO A 15 -1.99 -9.23 -3.70
CA PRO A 15 -3.27 -9.70 -4.22
C PRO A 15 -4.14 -8.57 -4.78
N THR A 16 -4.24 -7.46 -4.05
CA THR A 16 -5.00 -6.27 -4.46
C THR A 16 -4.35 -5.60 -5.68
N LEU A 17 -3.02 -5.44 -5.66
CA LEU A 17 -2.29 -4.83 -6.78
C LEU A 17 -2.43 -5.65 -8.06
N SER A 18 -2.33 -6.98 -7.97
CA SER A 18 -2.53 -7.88 -9.11
C SER A 18 -3.96 -7.75 -9.67
N GLN A 19 -4.96 -7.72 -8.81
CA GLN A 19 -6.36 -7.57 -9.22
C GLN A 19 -6.59 -6.23 -9.94
N LEU A 20 -6.08 -5.12 -9.38
CA LEU A 20 -6.20 -3.78 -9.98
C LEU A 20 -5.49 -3.71 -11.34
N ALA A 21 -4.28 -4.26 -11.45
CA ALA A 21 -3.55 -4.26 -12.71
C ALA A 21 -4.23 -5.13 -13.78
N ARG A 22 -4.77 -6.27 -13.39
CA ARG A 22 -5.52 -7.16 -14.31
C ARG A 22 -6.85 -6.55 -14.77
N SER A 23 -7.46 -5.66 -13.98
CA SER A 23 -8.62 -4.87 -14.42
C SER A 23 -8.28 -3.71 -15.36
N GLY A 24 -7.03 -3.60 -15.80
CA GLY A 24 -6.59 -2.59 -16.75
C GLY A 24 -6.07 -1.29 -16.10
N ARG A 25 -6.04 -1.20 -14.76
CA ARG A 25 -5.58 0.00 -14.06
C ARG A 25 -4.06 -0.01 -13.85
N TYR A 26 -3.45 1.16 -13.86
CA TYR A 26 -2.02 1.32 -13.65
C TYR A 26 -1.66 1.31 -12.16
N LEU A 27 -0.45 0.88 -11.87
CA LEU A 27 0.16 0.89 -10.55
C LEU A 27 1.39 1.79 -10.57
N ALA A 28 1.48 2.76 -9.67
CA ALA A 28 2.64 3.65 -9.59
C ALA A 28 3.46 3.39 -8.32
N TRP A 29 4.78 3.25 -8.48
CA TRP A 29 5.78 3.24 -7.41
C TRP A 29 6.51 4.58 -7.46
N ILE A 30 6.34 5.43 -6.44
CA ILE A 30 6.91 6.78 -6.40
C ILE A 30 8.01 6.83 -5.37
N ALA A 31 9.21 7.13 -5.83
CA ALA A 31 10.44 7.15 -5.04
C ALA A 31 10.64 5.86 -4.21
N PRO A 32 10.47 4.66 -4.80
CA PRO A 32 10.71 3.44 -4.06
C PRO A 32 12.19 3.35 -3.65
N PRO A 33 12.51 2.88 -2.43
CA PRO A 33 13.90 2.75 -1.96
C PRO A 33 14.68 1.73 -2.81
N TYR A 34 13.98 0.73 -3.33
CA TYR A 34 14.51 -0.29 -4.24
C TYR A 34 13.59 -0.48 -5.44
N LEU A 35 14.18 -0.78 -6.60
CA LEU A 35 13.38 -1.14 -7.77
C LEU A 35 12.63 -2.45 -7.51
N PRO A 36 11.33 -2.51 -7.77
CA PRO A 36 10.59 -3.75 -7.68
C PRO A 36 11.13 -4.77 -8.68
N CYS A 37 11.29 -6.00 -8.24
CA CYS A 37 11.77 -7.09 -9.06
C CYS A 37 10.69 -7.48 -10.09
N ALA A 38 10.97 -7.29 -11.38
CA ALA A 38 10.02 -7.54 -12.46
C ALA A 38 9.56 -9.00 -12.50
N SER A 39 10.47 -9.97 -12.29
CA SER A 39 10.12 -11.39 -12.26
C SER A 39 9.20 -11.74 -11.07
N ALA A 40 9.43 -11.14 -9.90
CA ALA A 40 8.57 -11.33 -8.73
C ALA A 40 7.16 -10.74 -8.97
N LEU A 41 7.04 -9.60 -9.63
CA LEU A 41 5.76 -9.02 -10.02
C LEU A 41 5.03 -9.92 -11.04
N ALA A 42 5.74 -10.41 -12.06
CA ALA A 42 5.18 -11.31 -13.07
C ALA A 42 4.69 -12.64 -12.46
N GLN A 43 5.46 -13.24 -11.55
CA GLN A 43 5.04 -14.43 -10.79
C GLN A 43 3.77 -14.21 -9.98
N ARG A 44 3.53 -12.98 -9.52
CA ARG A 44 2.31 -12.56 -8.82
C ARG A 44 1.22 -12.07 -9.77
N GLN A 45 1.35 -12.37 -11.06
CA GLN A 45 0.38 -12.02 -12.10
C GLN A 45 0.11 -10.51 -12.23
N VAL A 46 1.10 -9.67 -11.94
CA VAL A 46 1.05 -8.23 -12.20
C VAL A 46 1.57 -7.97 -13.60
N PRO A 47 0.74 -7.48 -14.55
CA PRO A 47 1.19 -7.13 -15.90
C PRO A 47 2.18 -5.97 -15.84
N LEU A 48 3.44 -6.19 -16.24
CA LEU A 48 4.51 -5.20 -16.13
C LEU A 48 4.23 -3.92 -16.93
N ARG A 49 3.46 -4.01 -18.03
CA ARG A 49 3.04 -2.85 -18.83
C ARG A 49 2.17 -1.85 -18.07
N GLN A 50 1.60 -2.26 -16.92
CA GLN A 50 0.79 -1.41 -16.07
C GLN A 50 1.53 -0.92 -14.83
N VAL A 51 2.83 -1.17 -14.73
CA VAL A 51 3.67 -0.72 -13.64
C VAL A 51 4.45 0.50 -14.07
N LEU A 52 4.27 1.60 -13.35
CA LEU A 52 5.01 2.84 -13.51
C LEU A 52 5.95 3.03 -12.33
N ILE A 53 7.22 3.32 -12.61
CA ILE A 53 8.21 3.63 -11.58
C ILE A 53 8.64 5.08 -11.79
N VAL A 54 8.32 5.92 -10.82
CA VAL A 54 8.61 7.36 -10.84
C VAL A 54 9.76 7.64 -9.89
N ARG A 55 10.90 8.04 -10.42
CA ARG A 55 12.05 8.51 -9.65
C ARG A 55 11.92 10.00 -9.43
N THR A 56 12.20 10.45 -8.23
CA THR A 56 12.11 11.86 -7.84
C THR A 56 13.36 12.31 -7.11
N ARG A 57 13.64 13.61 -7.13
CA ARG A 57 14.84 14.19 -6.52
C ARG A 57 14.63 14.60 -5.06
N GLY A 58 13.40 14.54 -4.57
CA GLY A 58 13.11 14.95 -3.20
C GLY A 58 11.67 14.75 -2.82
N VAL A 59 11.36 14.99 -1.53
CA VAL A 59 10.04 14.74 -0.94
C VAL A 59 8.92 15.54 -1.63
N GLN A 60 9.15 16.80 -1.95
CA GLN A 60 8.13 17.66 -2.58
C GLN A 60 7.74 17.16 -3.97
N GLU A 61 8.72 16.75 -4.77
CA GLU A 61 8.48 16.17 -6.09
C GLU A 61 7.75 14.82 -5.97
N SER A 62 8.12 13.99 -4.97
CA SER A 62 7.44 12.72 -4.69
C SER A 62 5.98 12.93 -4.33
N LEU A 63 5.70 13.90 -3.46
CA LEU A 63 4.34 14.22 -3.02
C LEU A 63 3.49 14.80 -4.15
N TRP A 64 4.08 15.64 -5.00
CA TRP A 64 3.41 16.17 -6.17
C TRP A 64 3.09 15.05 -7.18
N ALA A 65 4.06 14.20 -7.50
CA ALA A 65 3.86 13.06 -8.39
C ALA A 65 2.79 12.09 -7.85
N ALA A 66 2.81 11.81 -6.53
CA ALA A 66 1.81 10.98 -5.88
C ALA A 66 0.40 11.61 -5.99
N GLU A 67 0.27 12.91 -5.77
CA GLU A 67 -1.02 13.60 -5.89
C GLU A 67 -1.56 13.55 -7.32
N GLN A 68 -0.72 13.81 -8.34
CA GLN A 68 -1.14 13.73 -9.74
C GLN A 68 -1.55 12.31 -10.13
N ALA A 69 -0.76 11.32 -9.74
CA ALA A 69 -1.08 9.91 -9.99
C ALA A 69 -2.40 9.51 -9.30
N LEU A 70 -2.59 9.86 -8.02
CA LEU A 70 -3.79 9.53 -7.26
C LEU A 70 -5.06 10.14 -7.85
N ARG A 71 -4.99 11.34 -8.45
CA ARG A 71 -6.13 12.00 -9.12
C ARG A 71 -6.49 11.36 -10.45
N CYS A 72 -5.59 10.62 -11.06
CA CYS A 72 -5.81 10.01 -12.38
C CYS A 72 -6.74 8.78 -12.27
N PRO A 73 -7.91 8.76 -12.94
CA PRO A 73 -8.84 7.63 -12.86
C PRO A 73 -8.27 6.32 -13.41
N ALA A 74 -7.23 6.38 -14.26
CA ALA A 74 -6.56 5.20 -14.78
C ALA A 74 -5.65 4.51 -13.75
N MET A 75 -5.33 5.19 -12.62
CA MET A 75 -4.51 4.60 -11.56
C MET A 75 -5.36 3.72 -10.64
N GLY A 76 -4.90 2.48 -10.42
CA GLY A 76 -5.46 1.55 -9.44
C GLY A 76 -4.87 1.74 -8.06
N ALA A 77 -3.55 1.86 -8.01
CA ALA A 77 -2.83 2.10 -6.78
C ALA A 77 -1.58 2.97 -6.99
N VAL A 78 -1.26 3.76 -5.97
CA VAL A 78 -0.06 4.59 -5.89
C VAL A 78 0.63 4.28 -4.56
N LEU A 79 1.84 3.72 -4.65
CA LEU A 79 2.71 3.41 -3.53
C LEU A 79 3.80 4.48 -3.47
N CYS A 80 3.99 5.12 -2.32
CA CYS A 80 4.96 6.19 -2.16
C CYS A 80 5.74 6.03 -0.85
N TRP A 81 7.04 6.33 -0.89
CA TRP A 81 7.97 6.25 0.25
C TRP A 81 8.49 7.64 0.65
N PRO A 82 7.65 8.55 1.16
CA PRO A 82 8.11 9.86 1.59
C PRO A 82 8.92 9.74 2.88
N ALA A 83 10.11 10.33 2.90
CA ALA A 83 10.95 10.37 4.11
C ALA A 83 10.29 11.18 5.21
N ASP A 84 9.70 12.32 4.86
CA ASP A 84 8.98 13.22 5.75
C ASP A 84 7.70 13.73 5.10
N ILE A 85 6.63 13.83 5.89
CA ILE A 85 5.31 14.23 5.39
C ILE A 85 4.45 14.81 6.52
N THR A 86 3.84 15.96 6.28
CA THR A 86 2.92 16.60 7.22
C THR A 86 1.49 16.05 7.11
N ASP A 87 0.68 16.25 8.14
CA ASP A 87 -0.75 15.91 8.13
C ASP A 87 -1.49 16.58 6.95
N ARG A 88 -1.12 17.80 6.61
CA ARG A 88 -1.67 18.52 5.45
C ARG A 88 -1.40 17.77 4.15
N ASN A 89 -0.18 17.26 3.98
CA ASN A 89 0.16 16.46 2.78
C ASN A 89 -0.64 15.15 2.74
N VAL A 90 -0.73 14.43 3.87
CA VAL A 90 -1.53 13.20 3.94
C VAL A 90 -2.99 13.47 3.57
N ARG A 91 -3.56 14.59 4.06
CA ARG A 91 -4.94 14.97 3.74
C ARG A 91 -5.12 15.29 2.26
N ARG A 92 -4.16 16.00 1.65
CA ARG A 92 -4.17 16.28 0.19
C ARG A 92 -4.15 15.00 -0.64
N LEU A 93 -3.26 14.05 -0.28
CA LEU A 93 -3.17 12.76 -0.97
C LEU A 93 -4.43 11.92 -0.77
N GLN A 94 -5.04 11.96 0.40
CA GLN A 94 -6.32 11.29 0.65
C GLN A 94 -7.42 11.82 -0.26
N LEU A 95 -7.59 13.15 -0.35
CA LEU A 95 -8.57 13.78 -1.24
C LEU A 95 -8.30 13.46 -2.71
N ALA A 96 -7.02 13.43 -3.11
CA ALA A 96 -6.63 13.04 -4.47
C ALA A 96 -7.02 11.57 -4.76
N ALA A 97 -6.80 10.66 -3.82
CA ALA A 97 -7.17 9.26 -3.94
C ALA A 97 -8.70 9.08 -4.01
N GLU A 98 -9.46 9.83 -3.21
CA GLU A 98 -10.92 9.85 -3.25
C GLU A 98 -11.43 10.36 -4.62
N THR A 99 -10.83 11.44 -5.15
CA THR A 99 -11.20 12.01 -6.46
C THR A 99 -10.92 11.03 -7.61
N GLY A 100 -9.75 10.39 -7.63
CA GLY A 100 -9.37 9.46 -8.71
C GLY A 100 -9.88 8.04 -8.50
N GLY A 101 -10.50 7.73 -7.36
CA GLY A 101 -10.95 6.37 -7.03
C GLY A 101 -9.78 5.37 -6.96
N SER A 102 -8.62 5.80 -6.47
CA SER A 102 -7.38 5.02 -6.43
C SER A 102 -6.96 4.68 -4.99
N LEU A 103 -6.20 3.61 -4.82
CA LEU A 103 -5.61 3.23 -3.54
C LEU A 103 -4.29 3.99 -3.32
N GLY A 104 -4.24 4.88 -2.32
CA GLY A 104 -3.01 5.53 -1.88
C GLY A 104 -2.35 4.76 -0.74
N VAL A 105 -1.07 4.41 -0.88
CA VAL A 105 -0.28 3.73 0.15
C VAL A 105 0.98 4.53 0.43
N LEU A 106 1.16 4.92 1.69
CA LEU A 106 2.34 5.63 2.14
C LEU A 106 3.16 4.73 3.07
N TYR A 107 4.36 4.40 2.66
CA TYR A 107 5.33 3.71 3.49
C TYR A 107 6.15 4.74 4.25
N ARG A 108 6.09 4.69 5.57
CA ARG A 108 6.74 5.66 6.45
C ARG A 108 7.70 4.97 7.43
N PRO A 109 8.76 5.66 7.86
CA PRO A 109 9.64 5.15 8.92
C PRO A 109 8.85 4.76 10.18
N ALA A 110 9.34 3.77 10.93
CA ALA A 110 8.67 3.28 12.14
C ALA A 110 8.44 4.38 13.20
N ALA A 111 9.29 5.40 13.25
CA ALA A 111 9.15 6.55 14.15
C ALA A 111 7.81 7.29 13.93
N ALA A 112 7.33 7.34 12.69
CA ALA A 112 6.06 7.96 12.34
C ALA A 112 4.82 7.25 12.96
N ALA A 113 4.98 6.06 13.52
CA ALA A 113 3.88 5.36 14.19
C ALA A 113 3.32 6.13 15.39
N ARG A 114 4.17 6.95 16.04
CA ARG A 114 3.78 7.77 17.21
C ARG A 114 3.14 9.10 16.84
N GLU A 115 3.23 9.51 15.58
CA GLU A 115 2.67 10.78 15.13
C GLU A 115 1.16 10.64 14.88
N HIS A 116 0.44 11.76 15.05
CA HIS A 116 -0.94 11.86 14.58
C HIS A 116 -0.96 11.74 13.05
N SER A 117 -2.05 11.24 12.49
CA SER A 117 -2.24 11.23 11.03
C SER A 117 -3.72 11.19 10.66
N PRO A 118 -4.14 11.95 9.65
CA PRO A 118 -5.51 11.92 9.13
C PRO A 118 -5.82 10.67 8.30
N ALA A 119 -4.83 9.84 7.95
CA ALA A 119 -5.04 8.64 7.13
C ALA A 119 -6.19 7.76 7.65
N ALA A 120 -6.98 7.20 6.75
CA ALA A 120 -8.14 6.37 7.08
C ALA A 120 -7.72 5.02 7.71
N LEU A 121 -6.60 4.46 7.26
CA LEU A 121 -6.03 3.22 7.79
C LEU A 121 -4.56 3.44 8.13
N ARG A 122 -4.13 2.96 9.30
CA ARG A 122 -2.73 2.96 9.71
C ARG A 122 -2.37 1.59 10.25
N LEU A 123 -1.35 1.02 9.64
CA LEU A 123 -0.82 -0.28 9.99
C LEU A 123 0.65 -0.14 10.40
N ARG A 124 1.03 -0.87 11.41
CA ARG A 124 2.44 -1.13 11.73
C ARG A 124 2.76 -2.55 11.31
N LEU A 125 3.80 -2.70 10.53
CA LEU A 125 4.26 -3.99 10.05
C LEU A 125 5.54 -4.36 10.79
N LEU A 126 5.62 -5.60 11.24
CA LEU A 126 6.78 -6.19 11.90
C LEU A 126 7.01 -7.57 11.28
N PRO A 127 8.27 -8.02 11.17
CA PRO A 127 8.52 -9.41 10.82
C PRO A 127 7.96 -10.34 11.91
N SER A 128 7.38 -11.46 11.49
CA SER A 128 7.00 -12.50 12.45
C SER A 128 8.24 -13.09 13.10
N PRO A 129 8.23 -13.39 14.42
CA PRO A 129 9.38 -13.92 15.15
C PRO A 129 9.89 -15.24 14.59
N ASP A 130 9.03 -16.04 14.01
CA ASP A 130 9.32 -17.33 13.37
C ASP A 130 9.77 -17.20 11.90
N GLY A 131 9.85 -15.95 11.37
CA GLY A 131 10.22 -15.70 9.97
C GLY A 131 9.15 -16.10 8.94
N SER A 132 7.99 -16.62 9.37
CA SER A 132 6.97 -17.15 8.47
C SER A 132 6.11 -16.09 7.78
N GLY A 133 6.15 -14.85 8.29
CA GLY A 133 5.24 -13.83 7.79
C GLY A 133 5.41 -12.44 8.40
N LEU A 134 4.33 -11.70 8.41
CA LEU A 134 4.22 -10.37 8.99
C LEU A 134 3.26 -10.36 10.17
N LEU A 135 3.65 -9.64 11.22
CA LEU A 135 2.73 -9.17 12.24
C LEU A 135 2.22 -7.79 11.82
N VAL A 136 0.91 -7.64 11.77
CA VAL A 136 0.22 -6.42 11.37
C VAL A 136 -0.54 -5.87 12.57
N ASP A 137 -0.09 -4.75 13.11
CA ASP A 137 -0.78 -4.02 14.16
C ASP A 137 -1.68 -2.94 13.55
N ILE A 138 -2.97 -2.99 13.81
CA ILE A 138 -3.94 -2.00 13.33
C ILE A 138 -3.97 -0.83 14.34
N HIS A 139 -3.25 0.25 14.01
CA HIS A 139 -3.19 1.45 14.86
C HIS A 139 -4.40 2.35 14.67
N LYS A 140 -4.93 2.43 13.44
CA LYS A 140 -6.13 3.21 13.11
C LYS A 140 -6.88 2.52 11.97
N CYS A 141 -8.21 2.48 12.10
CA CYS A 141 -9.10 2.02 11.04
C CYS A 141 -10.40 2.82 11.13
N ARG A 142 -10.64 3.68 10.13
CA ARG A 142 -11.87 4.48 10.06
C ARG A 142 -13.07 3.56 9.82
N GLY A 143 -14.02 3.57 10.75
CA GLY A 143 -15.19 2.67 10.70
C GLY A 143 -14.91 1.22 11.11
N GLY A 144 -13.71 0.91 11.60
CA GLY A 144 -13.31 -0.43 12.02
C GLY A 144 -12.74 -0.47 13.44
N ARG A 145 -12.33 -1.68 13.87
CA ARG A 145 -11.72 -1.89 15.19
C ARG A 145 -10.21 -1.63 15.11
N THR A 146 -9.70 -0.93 16.10
CA THR A 146 -8.26 -0.69 16.34
C THR A 146 -7.70 -1.63 17.41
N GLY A 147 -6.38 -1.63 17.58
CA GLY A 147 -5.71 -2.42 18.63
C GLY A 147 -5.65 -3.92 18.36
N ARG A 148 -5.97 -4.37 17.15
CA ARG A 148 -5.84 -5.78 16.75
C ARG A 148 -4.48 -6.04 16.14
N ARG A 149 -3.91 -7.19 16.50
CA ARG A 149 -2.72 -7.77 15.87
C ARG A 149 -3.13 -8.97 15.05
N LEU A 150 -2.63 -9.04 13.83
CA LEU A 150 -2.84 -10.15 12.92
C LEU A 150 -1.47 -10.70 12.51
N GLN A 151 -1.36 -12.01 12.39
CA GLN A 151 -0.22 -12.67 11.77
C GLN A 151 -0.63 -13.08 10.36
N LEU A 152 0.12 -12.63 9.37
CA LEU A 152 -0.14 -12.92 7.97
C LEU A 152 1.07 -13.60 7.36
N PRO A 153 0.90 -14.73 6.66
CA PRO A 153 2.00 -15.37 5.97
C PRO A 153 2.53 -14.48 4.84
N LEU A 154 3.84 -14.38 4.67
CA LEU A 154 4.48 -13.64 3.57
C LEU A 154 4.21 -14.26 2.20
N PHE A 155 4.02 -15.57 2.20
CA PHE A 155 3.67 -16.35 1.03
C PHE A 155 2.33 -17.03 1.35
N PRO A 156 1.22 -16.58 0.75
CA PRO A 156 0.01 -17.38 0.85
C PRO A 156 0.33 -18.77 0.29
N PRO A 157 -0.16 -19.83 0.92
CA PRO A 157 0.00 -21.18 0.36
C PRO A 157 -0.51 -21.16 -1.07
N SER A 158 0.20 -21.89 -1.96
CA SER A 158 -0.26 -22.08 -3.34
C SER A 158 -1.74 -22.46 -3.33
N PRO A 159 -2.56 -21.99 -4.30
CA PRO A 159 -3.99 -22.19 -4.30
C PRO A 159 -4.46 -23.66 -4.32
N ASP A 160 -3.54 -24.61 -4.40
CA ASP A 160 -3.80 -26.05 -4.43
C ASP A 160 -4.05 -26.70 -3.05
N LYS A 161 -4.00 -25.95 -1.94
CA LYS A 161 -4.36 -26.51 -0.62
C LYS A 161 -5.49 -25.65 -0.04
N GLY A 162 -6.72 -26.11 -0.26
CA GLY A 162 -7.97 -25.48 0.17
C GLY A 162 -7.94 -24.98 1.62
N ALA A 163 -7.87 -23.66 1.75
CA ALA A 163 -8.13 -22.94 2.97
C ALA A 163 -8.95 -21.69 2.64
N PRO A 164 -9.94 -21.31 3.46
CA PRO A 164 -10.87 -20.25 3.16
C PRO A 164 -10.17 -18.88 3.16
N HIS A 165 -10.23 -18.18 2.03
CA HIS A 165 -9.80 -16.80 1.92
C HIS A 165 -10.77 -15.87 2.64
N ALA A 166 -10.44 -15.48 3.85
CA ALA A 166 -11.14 -14.41 4.55
C ALA A 166 -10.25 -13.15 4.61
N LEU A 167 -10.11 -12.48 3.49
CA LEU A 167 -9.72 -11.06 3.45
C LEU A 167 -10.86 -10.29 2.79
N ALA A 168 -11.85 -9.91 3.61
CA ALA A 168 -12.84 -8.94 3.21
C ALA A 168 -12.17 -7.57 3.11
N VAL A 169 -11.79 -7.18 1.90
CA VAL A 169 -11.46 -5.79 1.58
C VAL A 169 -12.79 -5.06 1.49
N HIS A 170 -13.10 -4.28 2.52
CA HIS A 170 -14.29 -3.43 2.50
C HIS A 170 -14.00 -2.25 1.57
N THR A 171 -14.47 -2.35 0.33
CA THR A 171 -14.59 -1.21 -0.57
C THR A 171 -15.77 -0.38 -0.07
N PRO A 172 -15.62 0.92 0.24
CA PRO A 172 -16.78 1.74 0.56
C PRO A 172 -17.70 1.79 -0.64
N ALA A 173 -18.95 1.34 -0.45
CA ALA A 173 -19.99 1.46 -1.45
C ALA A 173 -20.13 2.92 -1.86
N ALA A 174 -20.10 3.17 -3.16
CA ALA A 174 -20.44 4.47 -3.72
C ALA A 174 -21.83 4.87 -3.21
N ALA A 175 -21.90 6.01 -2.52
CA ALA A 175 -23.16 6.63 -2.17
C ALA A 175 -23.90 6.92 -3.47
N ARG A 176 -25.00 6.22 -3.70
CA ARG A 176 -25.96 6.61 -4.72
C ARG A 176 -26.73 7.83 -4.19
N ALA A 177 -26.66 8.92 -4.97
CA ALA A 177 -27.57 10.06 -4.84
C ALA A 177 -28.98 9.64 -5.22
#